data_4e8c563c21856df06de34e89a876527a
#
_entry.id   4e8c563c21856df06de34e89a876527a
#
_cell.length_a   1.000
_cell.length_b   1.000
_cell.length_c   1.000
_cell.angle_alpha   90.00
_cell.angle_beta   90.00
_cell.angle_gamma   90.00
#
_symmetry.space_group_name_H-M   'P 1'
#
loop_
_entity.id
_entity.type
_entity.pdbx_description
1 polymer ?
#
loop_
_entity_poly.entity_id
_entity_poly.type
_entity_poly.pdbx_seq_one_letter_code
_entity_poly.pdbx_strand_id
1 'polypeptide(L)'
;VLERKDRRLLALLRKRHPALVDMRQAHAVHQATLHTVVNLLKRLSVRHTLVYRAHLKTTRGYALAISVGGDGTFLRVSHFIEDDPPLLGINSDPLRSEAVFCAASRRGVSQMLRRALAGTLEERVLYRLQLSLNGRRLRPLVLNDALIAPGDPATMSRYRLAVGRVSEDQKSSGLWIATAAGSSSAILAAGGIRLPWTAKTFQYRPRELYKGRLARPHLTGGVLRLRETVEITWLMREGAIFIDGPHVRV
;
A
#
# COMPACT_ATOMS: atom_id res chain seq x y z
N VAL A 1 4.64 -8.95 -14.48
CA VAL A 1 4.09 -7.67 -14.82
C VAL A 1 2.99 -7.77 -15.89
N LEU A 2 3.13 -8.58 -16.90
CA LEU A 2 2.06 -8.84 -17.87
C LEU A 2 1.47 -10.22 -17.58
N GLU A 3 0.21 -10.27 -17.18
CA GLU A 3 -0.50 -11.54 -17.09
C GLU A 3 -0.63 -12.12 -18.50
N ARG A 4 -0.13 -13.33 -18.70
CA ARG A 4 -0.15 -14.03 -20.00
C ARG A 4 -1.56 -14.26 -20.59
N LYS A 5 -2.61 -13.84 -19.88
CA LYS A 5 -4.01 -14.16 -20.24
C LYS A 5 -4.68 -13.14 -21.14
N ASP A 6 -4.16 -11.91 -21.28
CA ASP A 6 -4.76 -10.91 -22.16
C ASP A 6 -4.28 -11.08 -23.60
N ARG A 7 -5.09 -11.75 -24.41
CA ARG A 7 -4.80 -12.01 -25.83
C ARG A 7 -4.63 -10.72 -26.66
N ARG A 8 -5.38 -9.65 -26.33
CA ARG A 8 -5.29 -8.35 -27.02
C ARG A 8 -3.95 -7.68 -26.70
N LEU A 9 -3.59 -7.63 -25.43
CA LEU A 9 -2.31 -7.08 -25.00
C LEU A 9 -1.13 -7.86 -25.58
N LEU A 10 -1.21 -9.19 -25.63
CA LEU A 10 -0.19 -10.03 -26.25
C LEU A 10 -0.06 -9.78 -27.76
N ALA A 11 -1.19 -9.55 -28.46
CA ALA A 11 -1.16 -9.20 -29.88
C ALA A 11 -0.50 -7.84 -30.12
N LEU A 12 -0.79 -6.83 -29.31
CA LEU A 12 -0.16 -5.51 -29.36
C LEU A 12 1.34 -5.60 -29.05
N LEU A 13 1.73 -6.42 -28.07
CA LEU A 13 3.14 -6.67 -27.73
C LEU A 13 3.90 -7.30 -28.90
N ARG A 14 3.31 -8.29 -29.59
CA ARG A 14 3.91 -8.92 -30.78
C ARG A 14 4.09 -7.92 -31.92
N LYS A 15 3.13 -7.04 -32.14
CA LYS A 15 3.17 -5.97 -33.17
C LYS A 15 4.11 -4.80 -32.80
N ARG A 16 4.77 -4.82 -31.66
CA ARG A 16 5.64 -3.74 -31.15
C ARG A 16 4.95 -2.38 -31.13
N HIS A 17 3.66 -2.36 -30.77
CA HIS A 17 2.86 -1.14 -30.76
C HIS A 17 3.52 -0.03 -29.91
N PRO A 18 3.61 1.23 -30.41
CA PRO A 18 4.32 2.32 -29.73
C PRO A 18 3.84 2.56 -28.29
N ALA A 19 2.53 2.48 -28.05
CA ALA A 19 1.93 2.65 -26.71
C ALA A 19 2.48 1.65 -25.64
N LEU A 20 3.16 0.60 -26.06
CA LEU A 20 3.73 -0.40 -25.15
C LEU A 20 5.27 -0.30 -25.00
N VAL A 21 5.90 0.71 -25.59
CA VAL A 21 7.33 0.91 -25.48
C VAL A 21 7.75 1.09 -24.01
N ASP A 22 7.09 1.99 -23.29
CA ASP A 22 7.36 2.26 -21.88
C ASP A 22 7.12 1.03 -21.00
N MET A 23 6.06 0.27 -21.28
CA MET A 23 5.76 -0.96 -20.53
C MET A 23 6.84 -2.02 -20.76
N ARG A 24 7.37 -2.15 -21.97
CA ARG A 24 8.48 -3.07 -22.27
C ARG A 24 9.76 -2.64 -21.59
N GLN A 25 10.08 -1.35 -21.62
CA GLN A 25 11.25 -0.81 -20.93
C GLN A 25 11.13 -1.04 -19.42
N ALA A 26 10.00 -0.69 -18.81
CA ALA A 26 9.74 -0.95 -17.39
C ALA A 26 9.89 -2.44 -17.04
N HIS A 27 9.38 -3.33 -17.89
CA HIS A 27 9.54 -4.77 -17.72
C HIS A 27 11.00 -5.20 -17.80
N ALA A 28 11.75 -4.72 -18.78
CA ALA A 28 13.17 -5.05 -18.94
C ALA A 28 14.01 -4.57 -17.73
N VAL A 29 13.78 -3.34 -17.26
CA VAL A 29 14.44 -2.78 -16.08
C VAL A 29 14.12 -3.59 -14.83
N HIS A 30 12.83 -3.95 -14.64
CA HIS A 30 12.41 -4.81 -13.53
C HIS A 30 13.10 -6.18 -13.57
N GLN A 31 13.12 -6.86 -14.73
CA GLN A 31 13.77 -8.15 -14.88
C GLN A 31 15.28 -8.07 -14.60
N ALA A 32 15.95 -7.03 -15.10
CA ALA A 32 17.36 -6.82 -14.83
C ALA A 32 17.65 -6.63 -13.33
N THR A 33 16.79 -5.91 -12.60
CA THR A 33 16.91 -5.75 -11.14
C THR A 33 16.66 -7.07 -10.42
N LEU A 34 15.64 -7.81 -10.81
CA LEU A 34 15.31 -9.12 -10.22
C LEU A 34 16.48 -10.11 -10.43
N HIS A 35 17.04 -10.20 -11.63
CA HIS A 35 18.21 -11.04 -11.93
C HIS A 35 19.41 -10.62 -11.08
N THR A 36 19.63 -9.31 -10.88
CA THR A 36 20.72 -8.82 -10.02
C THR A 36 20.54 -9.32 -8.59
N VAL A 37 19.33 -9.22 -8.01
CA VAL A 37 19.04 -9.71 -6.67
C VAL A 37 19.25 -11.21 -6.55
N VAL A 38 18.65 -12.00 -7.46
CA VAL A 38 18.75 -13.46 -7.44
C VAL A 38 20.20 -13.95 -7.61
N ASN A 39 20.94 -13.36 -8.54
CA ASN A 39 22.37 -13.72 -8.75
C ASN A 39 23.22 -13.37 -7.54
N LEU A 40 22.92 -12.26 -6.86
CA LEU A 40 23.63 -11.88 -5.64
C LEU A 40 23.35 -12.87 -4.50
N LEU A 41 22.08 -13.27 -4.29
CA LEU A 41 21.74 -14.28 -3.29
C LEU A 41 22.43 -15.61 -3.55
N LYS A 42 22.51 -16.03 -4.83
CA LYS A 42 23.26 -17.24 -5.24
C LYS A 42 24.75 -17.12 -4.92
N ARG A 43 25.40 -15.99 -5.27
CA ARG A 43 26.83 -15.74 -5.00
C ARG A 43 27.14 -15.70 -3.50
N LEU A 44 26.17 -15.27 -2.67
CA LEU A 44 26.30 -15.25 -1.22
C LEU A 44 25.88 -16.58 -0.58
N SER A 45 25.60 -17.61 -1.39
CA SER A 45 25.14 -18.94 -0.95
C SER A 45 23.90 -18.89 -0.05
N VAL A 46 23.03 -17.87 -0.25
CA VAL A 46 21.79 -17.72 0.50
C VAL A 46 20.70 -18.62 -0.08
N ARG A 47 20.16 -19.51 0.72
CA ARG A 47 18.98 -20.30 0.36
C ARG A 47 17.78 -19.37 0.21
N HIS A 48 17.15 -19.34 -0.96
CA HIS A 48 16.06 -18.45 -1.26
C HIS A 48 14.97 -19.11 -2.12
N THR A 49 13.76 -18.58 -2.03
CA THR A 49 12.62 -18.96 -2.87
C THR A 49 12.12 -17.73 -3.61
N LEU A 50 12.04 -17.80 -4.94
CA LEU A 50 11.49 -16.74 -5.77
C LEU A 50 9.99 -16.99 -6.00
N VAL A 51 9.15 -16.03 -5.58
CA VAL A 51 7.70 -16.14 -5.71
C VAL A 51 7.15 -14.93 -6.45
N TYR A 52 6.29 -15.17 -7.43
CA TYR A 52 5.51 -14.11 -8.05
C TYR A 52 4.44 -13.60 -7.08
N ARG A 53 4.28 -12.27 -6.96
CA ARG A 53 3.42 -11.63 -5.95
C ARG A 53 1.98 -12.16 -5.90
N ALA A 54 1.41 -12.59 -7.05
CA ALA A 54 0.06 -13.15 -7.10
C ALA A 54 -0.03 -14.56 -6.53
N HIS A 55 1.10 -15.26 -6.39
CA HIS A 55 1.19 -16.62 -5.87
C HIS A 55 1.73 -16.66 -4.42
N LEU A 56 2.03 -15.50 -3.84
CA LEU A 56 2.48 -15.42 -2.46
C LEU A 56 1.35 -15.85 -1.53
N LYS A 57 1.65 -16.81 -0.65
CA LYS A 57 0.70 -17.37 0.32
C LYS A 57 1.14 -17.14 1.76
N THR A 58 2.44 -17.13 2.01
CA THR A 58 3.02 -16.97 3.33
C THR A 58 4.47 -16.52 3.25
N THR A 59 4.92 -15.84 4.29
CA THR A 59 6.33 -15.50 4.53
C THR A 59 6.90 -16.21 5.75
N ARG A 60 6.10 -17.05 6.40
CA ARG A 60 6.52 -17.78 7.61
C ARG A 60 7.68 -18.72 7.32
N GLY A 61 8.63 -18.81 8.25
CA GLY A 61 9.81 -19.67 8.15
C GLY A 61 10.97 -19.10 7.34
N TYR A 62 10.85 -17.86 6.86
CA TYR A 62 11.94 -17.12 6.25
C TYR A 62 12.53 -16.09 7.24
N ALA A 63 13.86 -15.92 7.22
CA ALA A 63 14.53 -14.91 8.04
C ALA A 63 14.41 -13.49 7.49
N LEU A 64 14.12 -13.35 6.18
CA LEU A 64 13.97 -12.07 5.50
C LEU A 64 13.03 -12.23 4.30
N ALA A 65 12.07 -11.34 4.16
CA ALA A 65 11.29 -11.17 2.93
C ALA A 65 11.90 -10.02 2.11
N ILE A 66 12.04 -10.23 0.80
CA ILE A 66 12.56 -9.20 -0.12
C ILE A 66 11.50 -8.93 -1.18
N SER A 67 10.99 -7.71 -1.24
CA SER A 67 10.12 -7.28 -2.34
C SER A 67 10.95 -6.58 -3.42
N VAL A 68 10.86 -7.06 -4.66
CA VAL A 68 11.49 -6.40 -5.82
C VAL A 68 10.39 -5.76 -6.67
N GLY A 69 10.31 -4.44 -6.65
CA GLY A 69 9.23 -3.68 -7.32
C GLY A 69 9.16 -2.26 -6.80
N GLY A 70 7.99 -1.63 -6.91
CA GLY A 70 7.65 -0.37 -6.25
C GLY A 70 6.79 -0.62 -5.01
N ASP A 71 6.20 0.47 -4.47
CA ASP A 71 5.38 0.44 -3.24
C ASP A 71 4.22 -0.57 -3.31
N GLY A 72 3.53 -0.68 -4.43
CA GLY A 72 2.44 -1.65 -4.58
C GLY A 72 2.89 -3.12 -4.44
N THR A 73 4.17 -3.44 -4.74
CA THR A 73 4.73 -4.76 -4.49
C THR A 73 5.08 -4.94 -3.02
N PHE A 74 5.68 -3.92 -2.41
CA PHE A 74 5.99 -3.89 -0.98
C PHE A 74 4.72 -4.06 -0.13
N LEU A 75 3.70 -3.26 -0.38
CA LEU A 75 2.40 -3.32 0.31
C LEU A 75 1.76 -4.71 0.14
N ARG A 76 1.81 -5.29 -1.06
CA ARG A 76 1.29 -6.64 -1.27
C ARG A 76 2.01 -7.69 -0.44
N VAL A 77 3.34 -7.62 -0.30
CA VAL A 77 4.10 -8.55 0.53
C VAL A 77 3.80 -8.32 2.01
N SER A 78 3.68 -7.07 2.46
CA SER A 78 3.37 -6.74 3.86
C SER A 78 2.07 -7.37 4.35
N HIS A 79 1.10 -7.62 3.47
CA HIS A 79 -0.16 -8.28 3.82
C HIS A 79 0.01 -9.74 4.29
N PHE A 80 1.14 -10.38 4.02
CA PHE A 80 1.46 -11.76 4.41
C PHE A 80 2.44 -11.82 5.59
N ILE A 81 2.85 -10.66 6.11
CA ILE A 81 3.71 -10.54 7.28
C ILE A 81 2.82 -10.13 8.46
N GLU A 82 2.88 -10.87 9.55
CA GLU A 82 2.26 -10.45 10.83
C GLU A 82 3.25 -9.60 11.61
N ASP A 83 4.27 -10.21 12.19
CA ASP A 83 5.36 -9.55 12.89
C ASP A 83 6.73 -9.90 12.26
N ASP A 84 6.87 -11.13 11.79
CA ASP A 84 8.07 -11.65 11.13
C ASP A 84 7.75 -12.25 9.76
N PRO A 85 8.71 -12.31 8.85
CA PRO A 85 10.08 -11.76 8.90
C PRO A 85 10.13 -10.26 8.58
N PRO A 86 11.26 -9.57 8.85
CA PRO A 86 11.48 -8.22 8.35
C PRO A 86 11.35 -8.17 6.82
N LEU A 87 10.91 -7.02 6.29
CA LEU A 87 10.66 -6.82 4.86
C LEU A 87 11.62 -5.78 4.30
N LEU A 88 12.42 -6.20 3.30
CA LEU A 88 13.33 -5.32 2.56
C LEU A 88 12.74 -4.99 1.19
N GLY A 89 12.48 -3.71 0.92
CA GLY A 89 12.04 -3.22 -0.38
C GLY A 89 13.21 -2.86 -1.29
N ILE A 90 13.18 -3.36 -2.53
CA ILE A 90 14.13 -3.01 -3.60
C ILE A 90 13.35 -2.38 -4.75
N ASN A 91 13.55 -1.06 -4.97
CA ASN A 91 12.93 -0.37 -6.09
C ASN A 91 13.51 -0.89 -7.40
N SER A 92 12.67 -1.53 -8.20
CA SER A 92 13.11 -2.12 -9.47
C SER A 92 13.18 -1.11 -10.63
N ASP A 93 12.49 0.02 -10.55
CA ASP A 93 12.45 1.06 -11.58
C ASP A 93 12.38 2.46 -10.96
N PRO A 94 13.52 3.02 -10.51
CA PRO A 94 13.54 4.32 -9.85
C PRO A 94 13.18 5.50 -10.76
N LEU A 95 13.16 5.33 -12.07
CA LEU A 95 12.75 6.39 -12.99
C LEU A 95 11.23 6.55 -13.07
N ARG A 96 10.47 5.48 -12.79
CA ARG A 96 9.00 5.46 -12.90
C ARG A 96 8.28 5.30 -11.57
N SER A 97 9.00 5.05 -10.49
CA SER A 97 8.41 4.82 -9.16
C SER A 97 9.26 5.46 -8.08
N GLU A 98 8.64 6.28 -7.24
CA GLU A 98 9.27 6.83 -6.04
C GLU A 98 9.65 5.73 -5.06
N ALA A 99 8.80 4.70 -4.94
CA ALA A 99 8.99 3.52 -4.10
C ALA A 99 9.46 3.90 -2.68
N VAL A 100 8.62 4.65 -2.00
CA VAL A 100 8.88 5.25 -0.69
C VAL A 100 9.25 4.20 0.36
N PHE A 101 8.68 3.00 0.27
CA PHE A 101 8.99 1.88 1.17
C PHE A 101 10.26 1.10 0.80
N CYS A 102 10.93 1.44 -0.30
CA CYS A 102 12.11 0.72 -0.72
C CYS A 102 13.39 1.33 -0.15
N ALA A 103 14.24 0.49 0.44
CA ALA A 103 15.51 0.90 1.05
C ALA A 103 16.66 0.97 0.05
N ALA A 104 16.54 0.33 -1.11
CA ALA A 104 17.57 0.32 -2.16
C ALA A 104 16.96 0.22 -3.56
N SER A 105 17.78 0.50 -4.54
CA SER A 105 17.54 0.20 -5.95
C SER A 105 18.60 -0.81 -6.44
N ARG A 106 18.57 -1.15 -7.75
CA ARG A 106 19.55 -2.03 -8.36
C ARG A 106 21.00 -1.64 -8.06
N ARG A 107 21.33 -0.33 -7.97
CA ARG A 107 22.68 0.15 -7.69
C ARG A 107 23.14 -0.14 -6.26
N GLY A 108 22.24 -0.02 -5.27
CA GLY A 108 22.57 -0.19 -3.85
C GLY A 108 22.30 -1.58 -3.28
N VAL A 109 21.68 -2.49 -4.05
CA VAL A 109 21.18 -3.77 -3.54
C VAL A 109 22.28 -4.67 -2.96
N SER A 110 23.50 -4.65 -3.55
CA SER A 110 24.59 -5.49 -3.08
C SER A 110 25.03 -5.14 -1.66
N GLN A 111 25.22 -3.85 -1.41
CA GLN A 111 25.57 -3.36 -0.06
C GLN A 111 24.44 -3.63 0.93
N MET A 112 23.20 -3.36 0.53
CA MET A 112 22.02 -3.53 1.37
C MET A 112 21.83 -4.99 1.79
N LEU A 113 21.94 -5.95 0.85
CA LEU A 113 21.80 -7.37 1.15
C LEU A 113 22.93 -7.89 2.04
N ARG A 114 24.20 -7.46 1.81
CA ARG A 114 25.30 -7.84 2.69
C ARG A 114 25.08 -7.37 4.12
N ARG A 115 24.63 -6.12 4.29
CA ARG A 115 24.29 -5.58 5.61
C ARG A 115 23.10 -6.29 6.28
N ALA A 116 22.08 -6.64 5.48
CA ALA A 116 20.94 -7.41 5.97
C ALA A 116 21.35 -8.78 6.50
N LEU A 117 22.19 -9.50 5.72
CA LEU A 117 22.70 -10.82 6.10
C LEU A 117 23.66 -10.78 7.28
N ALA A 118 24.39 -9.68 7.45
CA ALA A 118 25.28 -9.45 8.60
C ALA A 118 24.52 -8.95 9.84
N GLY A 119 23.21 -8.73 9.78
CA GLY A 119 22.41 -8.18 10.89
C GLY A 119 22.77 -6.72 11.23
N THR A 120 23.39 -5.98 10.30
CA THR A 120 23.85 -4.59 10.53
C THR A 120 22.94 -3.53 9.91
N LEU A 121 21.78 -3.93 9.38
CA LEU A 121 20.75 -2.99 8.96
C LEU A 121 19.95 -2.51 10.18
N GLU A 122 19.71 -1.21 10.19
CA GLU A 122 18.74 -0.63 11.12
C GLU A 122 17.33 -1.00 10.64
N GLU A 123 16.57 -1.66 11.49
CA GLU A 123 15.18 -2.00 11.26
C GLU A 123 14.26 -0.88 11.74
N ARG A 124 13.19 -0.62 10.99
CA ARG A 124 12.15 0.34 11.39
C ARG A 124 10.86 -0.39 11.64
N VAL A 125 10.31 -0.22 12.81
CA VAL A 125 8.98 -0.73 13.16
C VAL A 125 7.93 0.23 12.64
N LEU A 126 7.06 -0.25 11.74
CA LEU A 126 5.94 0.49 11.20
C LEU A 126 4.63 -0.02 11.81
N TYR A 127 3.77 0.91 12.21
CA TYR A 127 2.48 0.57 12.79
C TYR A 127 1.43 0.44 11.69
N ARG A 128 0.58 -0.59 11.81
CA ARG A 128 -0.50 -0.88 10.87
C ARG A 128 -1.86 -0.72 11.54
N LEU A 129 -2.88 -0.40 10.76
CA LEU A 129 -4.25 -0.30 11.26
C LEU A 129 -4.97 -1.64 11.11
N GLN A 130 -5.71 -1.99 12.15
CA GLN A 130 -6.68 -3.07 12.12
C GLN A 130 -8.05 -2.48 11.80
N LEU A 131 -8.64 -2.90 10.70
CA LEU A 131 -10.03 -2.60 10.38
C LEU A 131 -10.97 -3.67 10.91
N SER A 132 -12.19 -3.28 11.24
CA SER A 132 -13.27 -4.20 11.56
C SER A 132 -14.53 -3.80 10.79
N LEU A 133 -15.27 -4.78 10.30
CA LEU A 133 -16.55 -4.60 9.64
C LEU A 133 -17.61 -5.41 10.39
N ASN A 134 -18.62 -4.73 10.92
CA ASN A 134 -19.70 -5.36 11.69
C ASN A 134 -19.15 -6.28 12.82
N GLY A 135 -18.17 -5.76 13.59
CA GLY A 135 -17.53 -6.47 14.70
C GLY A 135 -16.49 -7.52 14.28
N ARG A 136 -16.37 -7.87 13.01
CA ARG A 136 -15.38 -8.84 12.51
C ARG A 136 -14.11 -8.13 12.06
N ARG A 137 -12.96 -8.57 12.55
CA ARG A 137 -11.65 -8.05 12.11
C ARG A 137 -11.41 -8.43 10.65
N LEU A 138 -11.04 -7.45 9.85
CA LEU A 138 -10.66 -7.64 8.46
C LEU A 138 -9.17 -7.99 8.35
N ARG A 139 -8.84 -8.70 7.31
CA ARG A 139 -7.45 -8.94 6.86
C ARG A 139 -7.35 -8.47 5.41
N PRO A 140 -6.21 -7.98 5.00
CA PRO A 140 -4.96 -7.77 5.75
C PRO A 140 -5.01 -6.55 6.67
N LEU A 141 -3.97 -6.35 7.49
CA LEU A 141 -3.71 -5.09 8.18
C LEU A 141 -3.30 -4.01 7.18
N VAL A 142 -3.72 -2.78 7.42
CA VAL A 142 -3.40 -1.62 6.57
C VAL A 142 -2.02 -1.09 6.90
N LEU A 143 -1.12 -1.04 5.94
CA LEU A 143 0.20 -0.44 6.10
C LEU A 143 0.24 1.00 5.57
N ASN A 144 -0.41 1.26 4.45
CA ASN A 144 -0.45 2.58 3.81
C ASN A 144 -1.74 3.32 4.18
N ASP A 145 -2.82 2.96 3.51
CA ASP A 145 -4.12 3.60 3.68
C ASP A 145 -5.30 2.66 3.43
N ALA A 146 -6.46 3.07 3.92
CA ALA A 146 -7.74 2.51 3.56
C ALA A 146 -8.65 3.61 2.99
N LEU A 147 -9.33 3.30 1.89
CA LEU A 147 -10.39 4.12 1.34
C LEU A 147 -11.74 3.44 1.56
N ILE A 148 -12.65 4.12 2.21
CA ILE A 148 -14.05 3.71 2.33
C ILE A 148 -14.85 4.58 1.37
N ALA A 149 -15.45 3.97 0.33
CA ALA A 149 -16.09 4.72 -0.75
C ALA A 149 -17.21 3.90 -1.42
N PRO A 150 -18.08 4.55 -2.22
CA PRO A 150 -18.98 3.84 -3.12
C PRO A 150 -18.19 3.01 -4.15
N GLY A 151 -18.81 1.96 -4.67
CA GLY A 151 -18.23 1.18 -5.77
C GLY A 151 -18.19 1.95 -7.10
N ASP A 152 -19.13 2.87 -7.29
CA ASP A 152 -19.18 3.81 -8.41
C ASP A 152 -18.54 5.15 -8.00
N PRO A 153 -17.46 5.58 -8.65
CA PRO A 153 -16.75 6.81 -8.31
C PRO A 153 -17.54 8.10 -8.56
N ALA A 154 -18.62 8.06 -9.35
CA ALA A 154 -19.50 9.22 -9.58
C ALA A 154 -20.56 9.36 -8.48
N THR A 155 -20.73 8.34 -7.65
CA THR A 155 -21.72 8.35 -6.57
C THR A 155 -21.15 9.02 -5.31
N MET A 156 -21.88 9.97 -4.77
CA MET A 156 -21.54 10.59 -3.49
C MET A 156 -21.89 9.67 -2.33
N SER A 157 -20.93 9.40 -1.45
CA SER A 157 -21.14 8.62 -0.24
C SER A 157 -21.91 9.39 0.82
N ARG A 158 -22.71 8.66 1.61
CA ARG A 158 -23.38 9.13 2.82
C ARG A 158 -23.03 8.19 3.95
N TYR A 159 -22.54 8.74 5.03
CA TYR A 159 -22.14 7.96 6.19
C TYR A 159 -22.18 8.82 7.45
N ARG A 160 -22.35 8.17 8.60
CA ARG A 160 -22.10 8.77 9.90
C ARG A 160 -20.65 8.53 10.28
N LEU A 161 -19.94 9.60 10.58
CA LEU A 161 -18.56 9.57 11.06
C LEU A 161 -18.56 9.90 12.56
N ALA A 162 -17.92 9.04 13.35
CA ALA A 162 -17.71 9.28 14.77
C ALA A 162 -16.23 9.19 15.13
N VAL A 163 -15.77 10.20 15.87
CA VAL A 163 -14.38 10.30 16.37
C VAL A 163 -14.44 10.83 17.80
N GLY A 164 -14.00 10.02 18.76
CA GLY A 164 -14.15 10.32 20.18
C GLY A 164 -15.61 10.51 20.59
N ARG A 165 -15.95 11.70 21.05
CA ARG A 165 -17.34 12.03 21.48
C ARG A 165 -18.16 12.76 20.40
N VAL A 166 -17.56 13.07 19.27
CA VAL A 166 -18.21 13.79 18.16
C VAL A 166 -18.69 12.80 17.13
N SER A 167 -19.95 12.95 16.72
CA SER A 167 -20.55 12.15 15.65
C SER A 167 -21.40 13.05 14.76
N GLU A 168 -21.26 12.90 13.44
CA GLU A 168 -22.02 13.68 12.47
C GLU A 168 -22.25 12.92 11.17
N ASP A 169 -23.35 13.24 10.47
CA ASP A 169 -23.62 12.69 9.15
C ASP A 169 -22.93 13.52 8.09
N GLN A 170 -22.22 12.86 7.19
CA GLN A 170 -21.43 13.46 6.14
C GLN A 170 -21.83 12.98 4.75
N LYS A 171 -21.56 13.84 3.76
CA LYS A 171 -21.59 13.53 2.32
C LYS A 171 -20.21 13.84 1.74
N SER A 172 -19.64 12.90 1.01
CA SER A 172 -18.31 13.06 0.41
C SER A 172 -18.10 12.02 -0.70
N SER A 173 -16.96 12.05 -1.38
CA SER A 173 -16.59 10.95 -2.30
C SER A 173 -15.93 9.77 -1.58
N GLY A 174 -16.04 9.70 -0.26
CA GLY A 174 -15.47 8.65 0.58
C GLY A 174 -14.60 9.21 1.70
N LEU A 175 -13.99 8.30 2.45
CA LEU A 175 -13.13 8.61 3.59
C LEU A 175 -11.79 7.91 3.46
N TRP A 176 -10.70 8.67 3.50
CA TRP A 176 -9.35 8.15 3.66
C TRP A 176 -9.00 7.97 5.13
N ILE A 177 -8.39 6.84 5.45
CA ILE A 177 -7.73 6.59 6.73
C ILE A 177 -6.33 6.07 6.41
N ALA A 178 -5.28 6.73 6.93
CA ALA A 178 -3.91 6.37 6.62
C ALA A 178 -3.06 6.24 7.88
N THR A 179 -2.15 5.29 7.88
CA THR A 179 -1.10 5.16 8.88
C THR A 179 -0.13 6.34 8.80
N ALA A 180 0.76 6.45 9.77
CA ALA A 180 1.88 7.39 9.70
C ALA A 180 2.78 7.10 8.48
N ALA A 181 3.08 5.82 8.21
CA ALA A 181 3.87 5.42 7.05
C ALA A 181 3.19 5.75 5.72
N GLY A 182 1.85 5.66 5.66
CA GLY A 182 1.04 6.00 4.50
C GLY A 182 0.70 7.49 4.35
N SER A 183 1.15 8.33 5.25
CA SER A 183 0.75 9.76 5.31
C SER A 183 1.19 10.59 4.10
N SER A 184 2.12 10.10 3.29
CA SER A 184 2.58 10.74 2.06
C SER A 184 1.80 10.31 0.80
N SER A 185 0.83 9.42 0.94
CA SER A 185 0.03 8.85 -0.15
C SER A 185 -1.18 9.73 -0.52
N ALA A 186 -2.25 9.12 -1.03
CA ALA A 186 -3.46 9.79 -1.46
C ALA A 186 -4.08 10.70 -0.39
N ILE A 187 -3.93 10.37 0.89
CA ILE A 187 -4.44 11.20 1.99
C ILE A 187 -3.76 12.58 2.03
N LEU A 188 -2.47 12.67 1.67
CA LEU A 188 -1.77 13.96 1.57
C LEU A 188 -2.41 14.84 0.50
N ALA A 189 -2.72 14.27 -0.67
CA ALA A 189 -3.41 14.99 -1.76
C ALA A 189 -4.83 15.41 -1.36
N ALA A 190 -5.48 14.67 -0.46
CA ALA A 190 -6.78 15.03 0.10
C ALA A 190 -6.71 16.10 1.21
N GLY A 191 -5.55 16.67 1.47
CA GLY A 191 -5.32 17.71 2.49
C GLY A 191 -4.93 17.15 3.87
N GLY A 192 -4.45 15.92 3.94
CA GLY A 192 -3.77 15.38 5.11
C GLY A 192 -2.36 15.98 5.30
N ILE A 193 -1.66 15.52 6.30
CA ILE A 193 -0.30 15.97 6.62
C ILE A 193 0.69 14.81 6.61
N ARG A 194 1.95 15.11 6.33
CA ARG A 194 3.04 14.13 6.49
C ARG A 194 3.30 13.86 7.96
N LEU A 195 3.37 12.58 8.33
CA LEU A 195 3.69 12.13 9.67
C LEU A 195 5.04 11.39 9.64
N PRO A 196 5.82 11.41 10.74
CA PRO A 196 6.99 10.53 10.86
C PRO A 196 6.58 9.07 10.73
N TRP A 197 7.28 8.29 9.92
CA TRP A 197 6.90 6.90 9.58
C TRP A 197 6.66 5.98 10.78
N THR A 198 7.44 6.16 11.83
CA THR A 198 7.38 5.36 13.06
C THR A 198 6.45 5.96 14.11
N ALA A 199 5.73 7.03 13.78
CA ALA A 199 4.81 7.66 14.73
C ALA A 199 3.66 6.71 15.08
N LYS A 200 3.30 6.68 16.37
CA LYS A 200 2.17 5.92 16.91
C LYS A 200 0.84 6.67 16.70
N THR A 201 0.65 7.16 15.48
CA THR A 201 -0.52 7.95 15.07
C THR A 201 -1.01 7.49 13.70
N PHE A 202 -2.23 7.84 13.41
CA PHE A 202 -2.85 7.70 12.10
C PHE A 202 -3.71 8.93 11.82
N GLN A 203 -4.16 9.11 10.60
CA GLN A 203 -5.02 10.22 10.25
C GLN A 203 -6.22 9.78 9.43
N TYR A 204 -7.29 10.55 9.49
CA TYR A 204 -8.45 10.40 8.64
C TYR A 204 -8.73 11.69 7.86
N ARG A 205 -9.31 11.58 6.67
CA ARG A 205 -9.68 12.71 5.83
C ARG A 205 -10.86 12.35 4.93
N PRO A 206 -12.03 13.04 5.08
CA PRO A 206 -13.08 12.94 4.09
C PRO A 206 -12.58 13.41 2.73
N ARG A 207 -12.89 12.64 1.71
CA ARG A 207 -12.54 12.94 0.34
C ARG A 207 -13.62 13.83 -0.27
N GLU A 208 -13.27 15.02 -0.75
CA GLU A 208 -14.20 15.98 -1.37
C GLU A 208 -15.46 16.19 -0.50
N LEU A 209 -15.23 16.56 0.75
CA LEU A 209 -16.30 16.76 1.73
C LEU A 209 -17.29 17.83 1.26
N TYR A 210 -18.56 17.45 1.13
CA TYR A 210 -19.62 18.38 0.74
C TYR A 210 -19.94 19.37 1.86
N LYS A 211 -19.78 20.65 1.56
CA LYS A 211 -20.13 21.77 2.45
C LYS A 211 -21.41 22.43 1.90
N GLY A 212 -22.56 21.97 2.33
CA GLY A 212 -23.85 22.58 1.98
C GLY A 212 -24.07 23.93 2.66
N ARG A 213 -25.13 24.63 2.25
CA ARG A 213 -25.48 25.95 2.83
C ARG A 213 -25.73 25.91 4.33
N LEU A 214 -26.30 24.81 4.83
CA LEU A 214 -26.68 24.61 6.23
C LEU A 214 -25.73 23.66 6.98
N ALA A 215 -24.95 22.85 6.28
CA ALA A 215 -24.06 21.87 6.88
C ALA A 215 -22.67 22.48 7.13
N ARG A 216 -22.27 22.57 8.38
CA ARG A 216 -20.91 22.94 8.80
C ARG A 216 -20.26 21.72 9.46
N PRO A 217 -19.66 20.81 8.70
CA PRO A 217 -19.03 19.63 9.28
C PRO A 217 -17.84 20.02 10.15
N HIS A 218 -17.75 19.40 11.33
CA HIS A 218 -16.66 19.58 12.29
C HIS A 218 -15.53 18.56 12.03
N LEU A 219 -15.90 17.33 11.65
CA LEU A 219 -14.95 16.24 11.41
C LEU A 219 -14.37 16.32 9.99
N THR A 220 -13.64 17.38 9.69
CA THR A 220 -13.04 17.62 8.36
C THR A 220 -11.72 16.88 8.14
N GLY A 221 -11.22 16.18 9.14
CA GLY A 221 -9.96 15.43 9.17
C GLY A 221 -9.26 15.62 10.50
N GLY A 222 -8.34 14.73 10.80
CA GLY A 222 -7.57 14.81 12.04
C GLY A 222 -6.52 13.73 12.15
N VAL A 223 -5.58 13.95 13.07
CA VAL A 223 -4.56 12.98 13.47
C VAL A 223 -4.95 12.39 14.82
N LEU A 224 -4.90 11.09 14.91
CA LEU A 224 -5.32 10.30 16.06
C LEU A 224 -4.19 9.41 16.54
N ARG A 225 -4.18 9.08 17.83
CA ARG A 225 -3.24 8.11 18.42
C ARG A 225 -3.72 6.68 18.14
N LEU A 226 -2.82 5.71 18.15
CA LEU A 226 -3.16 4.30 17.83
C LEU A 226 -4.23 3.65 18.74
N ARG A 227 -4.53 4.24 19.90
CA ARG A 227 -5.56 3.75 20.82
C ARG A 227 -6.95 4.36 20.52
N GLU A 228 -6.99 5.37 19.67
CA GLU A 228 -8.24 6.01 19.27
C GLU A 228 -8.84 5.28 18.08
N THR A 229 -10.15 5.46 17.88
CA THR A 229 -10.91 4.81 16.83
C THR A 229 -11.64 5.82 15.97
N VAL A 230 -11.80 5.48 14.70
CA VAL A 230 -12.72 6.13 13.77
C VAL A 230 -13.83 5.13 13.48
N GLU A 231 -15.06 5.51 13.77
CA GLU A 231 -16.24 4.67 13.51
C GLU A 231 -17.02 5.25 12.33
N ILE A 232 -17.45 4.35 11.44
CA ILE A 232 -18.16 4.72 10.21
C ILE A 232 -19.40 3.85 10.11
N THR A 233 -20.57 4.49 10.16
CA THR A 233 -21.83 3.84 9.83
C THR A 233 -22.20 4.22 8.39
N TRP A 234 -22.16 3.24 7.50
CA TRP A 234 -22.48 3.45 6.10
C TRP A 234 -24.00 3.57 5.92
N LEU A 235 -24.47 4.66 5.30
CA LEU A 235 -25.88 4.98 5.14
C LEU A 235 -26.41 4.74 3.72
N MET A 236 -25.71 3.90 2.97
CA MET A 236 -26.08 3.52 1.61
C MET A 236 -26.16 2.00 1.49
N ARG A 237 -26.80 1.52 0.40
CA ARG A 237 -26.92 0.07 0.14
C ARG A 237 -25.57 -0.60 -0.09
N GLU A 238 -24.71 0.06 -0.85
CA GLU A 238 -23.44 -0.48 -1.28
C GLU A 238 -22.29 0.45 -0.90
N GLY A 239 -21.19 -0.14 -0.57
CA GLY A 239 -19.92 0.52 -0.30
C GLY A 239 -18.79 -0.47 -0.44
N ALA A 240 -17.57 0.02 -0.42
CA ALA A 240 -16.39 -0.81 -0.45
C ALA A 240 -15.29 -0.24 0.44
N ILE A 241 -14.47 -1.12 0.98
CA ILE A 241 -13.24 -0.77 1.68
C ILE A 241 -12.08 -1.25 0.80
N PHE A 242 -11.24 -0.32 0.39
CA PHE A 242 -10.02 -0.61 -0.37
C PHE A 242 -8.83 -0.49 0.58
N ILE A 243 -8.02 -1.54 0.68
CA ILE A 243 -6.88 -1.61 1.60
C ILE A 243 -5.59 -1.58 0.79
N ASP A 244 -4.71 -0.60 1.08
CA ASP A 244 -3.39 -0.42 0.45
C ASP A 244 -3.47 -0.44 -1.08
N GLY A 245 -4.48 0.26 -1.63
CA GLY A 245 -4.74 0.34 -3.05
C GLY A 245 -5.86 -0.61 -3.55
N PRO A 246 -5.97 -0.82 -4.87
CA PRO A 246 -7.15 -1.44 -5.48
C PRO A 246 -7.19 -2.98 -5.36
N HIS A 247 -6.15 -3.62 -4.87
CA HIS A 247 -5.98 -5.07 -4.92
C HIS A 247 -6.71 -5.83 -3.79
N VAL A 248 -7.08 -5.16 -2.73
CA VAL A 248 -7.89 -5.71 -1.63
C VAL A 248 -9.14 -4.87 -1.49
N ARG A 249 -10.27 -5.48 -1.82
CA ARG A 249 -11.60 -4.88 -1.73
C ARG A 249 -12.49 -5.78 -0.88
N VAL A 250 -13.15 -5.17 0.10
CA VAL A 250 -14.13 -5.79 0.98
C VAL A 250 -15.49 -5.15 0.76
#